data_4b2c1cb42f7609709cde5eb593a639ce
#
_entry.id   4b2c1cb42f7609709cde5eb593a639ce
#
_cell.length_a   1.000
_cell.length_b   1.000
_cell.length_c   1.000
_cell.angle_alpha   90.00
_cell.angle_beta   90.00
_cell.angle_gamma   90.00
#
_symmetry.space_group_name_H-M   'P 1'
#
loop_
_entity.id
_entity.type
_entity.pdbx_description
1 polymer ?
#
loop_
_entity_poly.entity_id
_entity_poly.type
_entity_poly.pdbx_seq_one_letter_code
_entity_poly.pdbx_strand_id
1 'polypeptide(L)'
;MTNEESIEFAKRYGLQWVEVRTLREKKKEYYLASEAELKEAAASFAANKLKVSFMNTGLLKYNWPGMEPARAPKNETPERREKRLASEKERFDRRMEDFGKAIEAAKILGCDKIRVFAGTRTADPHSTYQRVVEVFTPMVEEAAKHKIHVLVENEASQNVATSEEIGMLMPMLKSPWFGYNWDPNNAHSAKEVPYPDGYKKLPIDRMMNCQIKARDLLADFPNDNLPWHDIMANLQKDGYKLRLGLETHIFDGTLIEKANLSMKEIQRIVDSL
;
A
#
# COMPACT_ATOMS: atom_id res chain seq x y z
N MET A 1 -6.80 2.81 -13.14
CA MET A 1 -6.99 4.03 -13.96
C MET A 1 -5.67 4.36 -14.64
N THR A 2 -5.71 4.94 -15.85
CA THR A 2 -4.58 5.63 -16.48
C THR A 2 -4.32 6.96 -15.74
N ASN A 3 -3.25 7.68 -16.10
CA ASN A 3 -3.01 9.02 -15.52
C ASN A 3 -4.13 9.99 -15.87
N GLU A 4 -4.58 9.96 -17.12
CA GLU A 4 -5.68 10.82 -17.60
C GLU A 4 -6.99 10.51 -16.86
N GLU A 5 -7.39 9.24 -16.76
CA GLU A 5 -8.57 8.81 -16.00
C GLU A 5 -8.49 9.22 -14.52
N SER A 6 -7.30 9.12 -13.91
CA SER A 6 -7.08 9.54 -12.51
C SER A 6 -7.20 11.05 -12.34
N ILE A 7 -6.70 11.84 -13.30
CA ILE A 7 -6.83 13.30 -13.33
C ILE A 7 -8.29 13.71 -13.47
N GLU A 8 -9.01 13.11 -14.41
CA GLU A 8 -10.43 13.41 -14.62
C GLU A 8 -11.27 13.03 -13.39
N PHE A 9 -10.98 11.88 -12.79
CA PHE A 9 -11.64 11.45 -11.56
C PHE A 9 -11.38 12.43 -10.42
N ALA A 10 -10.13 12.82 -10.20
CA ALA A 10 -9.74 13.77 -9.17
C ALA A 10 -10.44 15.14 -9.36
N LYS A 11 -10.47 15.66 -10.59
CA LYS A 11 -11.18 16.90 -10.93
C LYS A 11 -12.67 16.82 -10.61
N ARG A 12 -13.32 15.72 -10.98
CA ARG A 12 -14.76 15.51 -10.74
C ARG A 12 -15.14 15.64 -9.28
N TYR A 13 -14.27 15.20 -8.39
CA TYR A 13 -14.52 15.19 -6.95
C TYR A 13 -13.77 16.26 -6.17
N GLY A 14 -13.13 17.20 -6.84
CA GLY A 14 -12.37 18.28 -6.21
C GLY A 14 -11.15 17.80 -5.41
N LEU A 15 -10.60 16.63 -5.73
CA LEU A 15 -9.45 16.06 -5.03
C LEU A 15 -8.17 16.81 -5.41
N GLN A 16 -7.25 16.91 -4.47
CA GLN A 16 -5.95 17.56 -4.65
C GLN A 16 -4.78 16.58 -4.69
N TRP A 17 -5.05 15.30 -4.43
CA TRP A 17 -4.03 14.27 -4.24
C TRP A 17 -4.39 13.00 -5.00
N VAL A 18 -3.36 12.34 -5.51
CA VAL A 18 -3.44 11.02 -6.14
C VAL A 18 -2.41 10.08 -5.52
N GLU A 19 -2.74 8.80 -5.47
CA GLU A 19 -1.79 7.73 -5.19
C GLU A 19 -1.40 7.07 -6.51
N VAL A 20 -0.13 6.69 -6.64
CA VAL A 20 0.38 6.08 -7.87
C VAL A 20 0.92 4.67 -7.59
N ARG A 21 0.69 3.75 -8.53
CA ARG A 21 1.25 2.39 -8.50
C ARG A 21 1.81 1.99 -9.85
N THR A 22 0.94 1.89 -10.84
CA THR A 22 1.26 1.38 -12.17
C THR A 22 1.02 2.45 -13.20
N LEU A 23 2.05 2.78 -13.97
CA LEU A 23 1.92 3.57 -15.18
C LEU A 23 1.30 2.66 -16.25
N ARG A 24 -0.04 2.66 -16.31
CA ARG A 24 -0.83 1.66 -17.05
C ARG A 24 -0.54 1.69 -18.54
N GLU A 25 -0.32 2.87 -19.09
CA GLU A 25 0.00 3.10 -20.50
C GLU A 25 1.30 2.39 -20.91
N LYS A 26 2.21 2.21 -19.95
CA LYS A 26 3.51 1.57 -20.14
C LYS A 26 3.59 0.17 -19.52
N LYS A 27 2.52 -0.31 -18.86
CA LYS A 27 2.41 -1.63 -18.20
C LYS A 27 3.53 -1.92 -17.20
N LYS A 28 4.01 -0.90 -16.49
CA LYS A 28 5.08 -1.01 -15.46
C LYS A 28 4.74 -0.23 -14.20
N GLU A 29 5.32 -0.60 -13.07
CA GLU A 29 5.23 0.21 -11.86
C GLU A 29 6.00 1.53 -12.03
N TYR A 30 5.57 2.58 -11.35
CA TYR A 30 6.18 3.90 -11.47
C TYR A 30 7.68 3.91 -11.19
N TYR A 31 8.15 3.17 -10.19
CA TYR A 31 9.57 3.12 -9.86
C TYR A 31 10.44 2.43 -10.93
N LEU A 32 9.83 1.75 -11.89
CA LEU A 32 10.50 1.14 -13.06
C LEU A 32 10.38 2.00 -14.33
N ALA A 33 9.73 3.16 -14.22
CA ALA A 33 9.62 4.09 -15.35
C ALA A 33 10.93 4.86 -15.55
N SER A 34 11.19 5.27 -16.77
CA SER A 34 12.33 6.14 -17.08
C SER A 34 12.12 7.53 -16.48
N GLU A 35 13.21 8.27 -16.30
CA GLU A 35 13.16 9.66 -15.80
C GLU A 35 12.25 10.55 -16.66
N ALA A 36 12.27 10.37 -17.99
CA ALA A 36 11.42 11.11 -18.90
C ALA A 36 9.92 10.82 -18.68
N GLU A 37 9.55 9.54 -18.52
CA GLU A 37 8.18 9.12 -18.23
C GLU A 37 7.70 9.63 -16.87
N LEU A 38 8.57 9.64 -15.86
CA LEU A 38 8.26 10.18 -14.52
C LEU A 38 8.06 11.69 -14.57
N LYS A 39 8.91 12.43 -15.28
CA LYS A 39 8.77 13.89 -15.46
C LYS A 39 7.50 14.24 -16.23
N GLU A 40 7.14 13.48 -17.26
CA GLU A 40 5.89 13.65 -17.99
C GLU A 40 4.67 13.46 -17.08
N ALA A 41 4.66 12.38 -16.28
CA ALA A 41 3.59 12.12 -15.32
C ALA A 41 3.49 13.22 -14.26
N ALA A 42 4.62 13.64 -13.68
CA ALA A 42 4.68 14.71 -12.69
C ALA A 42 4.16 16.04 -13.25
N ALA A 43 4.57 16.40 -14.48
CA ALA A 43 4.11 17.61 -15.16
C ALA A 43 2.60 17.56 -15.44
N SER A 44 2.07 16.39 -15.84
CA SER A 44 0.64 16.19 -16.08
C SER A 44 -0.18 16.38 -14.78
N PHE A 45 0.24 15.81 -13.67
CA PHE A 45 -0.41 16.03 -12.37
C PHE A 45 -0.33 17.48 -11.94
N ALA A 46 0.85 18.11 -12.03
CA ALA A 46 1.06 19.51 -11.65
C ALA A 46 0.22 20.48 -12.47
N ALA A 47 0.13 20.30 -13.80
CA ALA A 47 -0.72 21.09 -14.69
C ALA A 47 -2.20 21.05 -14.30
N ASN A 48 -2.63 19.98 -13.62
CA ASN A 48 -3.98 19.78 -13.11
C ASN A 48 -4.10 20.07 -11.61
N LYS A 49 -3.10 20.73 -10.99
CA LYS A 49 -3.04 21.09 -9.56
C LYS A 49 -3.14 19.86 -8.62
N LEU A 50 -2.73 18.70 -9.10
CA LEU A 50 -2.67 17.48 -8.32
C LEU A 50 -1.26 17.23 -7.78
N LYS A 51 -1.18 16.65 -6.60
CA LYS A 51 0.04 16.21 -5.94
C LYS A 51 0.01 14.71 -5.75
N VAL A 52 1.16 14.05 -5.76
CA VAL A 52 1.27 12.63 -5.44
C VAL A 52 1.48 12.48 -3.93
N SER A 53 0.57 11.76 -3.27
CA SER A 53 0.59 11.56 -1.82
C SER A 53 1.30 10.29 -1.37
N PHE A 54 1.32 9.27 -2.23
CA PHE A 54 1.83 7.95 -1.90
C PHE A 54 2.17 7.15 -3.15
N MET A 55 3.32 6.49 -3.13
CA MET A 55 3.72 5.56 -4.19
C MET A 55 3.55 4.12 -3.70
N ASN A 56 2.51 3.46 -4.20
CA ASN A 56 2.11 2.10 -3.88
C ASN A 56 2.94 1.08 -4.67
N THR A 57 4.18 0.80 -4.26
CA THR A 57 5.04 -0.17 -4.95
C THR A 57 4.69 -1.61 -4.58
N GLY A 58 5.12 -2.56 -5.41
CA GLY A 58 5.15 -4.00 -5.11
C GLY A 58 6.47 -4.48 -4.52
N LEU A 59 7.32 -3.57 -4.01
CA LEU A 59 8.60 -3.92 -3.43
C LEU A 59 8.45 -4.89 -2.26
N LEU A 60 9.27 -5.95 -2.30
CA LEU A 60 9.30 -7.01 -1.29
C LEU A 60 8.03 -7.88 -1.20
N LYS A 61 7.04 -7.70 -2.10
CA LYS A 61 5.82 -8.52 -2.18
C LYS A 61 6.07 -9.86 -2.89
N TYR A 62 7.05 -10.61 -2.41
CA TYR A 62 7.42 -11.94 -2.90
C TYR A 62 8.06 -12.74 -1.77
N ASN A 63 8.35 -14.04 -1.98
CA ASN A 63 9.00 -14.85 -0.97
C ASN A 63 10.49 -14.46 -0.84
N TRP A 64 10.95 -14.30 0.41
CA TRP A 64 12.34 -13.97 0.69
C TRP A 64 13.17 -15.23 0.89
N PRO A 65 14.46 -15.24 0.49
CA PRO A 65 15.34 -16.36 0.73
C PRO A 65 15.40 -16.76 2.20
N GLY A 66 15.26 -18.06 2.47
CA GLY A 66 15.23 -18.60 3.82
C GLY A 66 13.88 -18.53 4.55
N MET A 67 12.83 -18.02 3.89
CA MET A 67 11.47 -18.07 4.42
C MET A 67 10.64 -19.09 3.63
N GLU A 68 9.96 -20.00 4.34
CA GLU A 68 9.06 -20.97 3.71
C GLU A 68 7.62 -20.45 3.72
N PRO A 69 7.00 -20.25 2.54
CA PRO A 69 5.61 -19.81 2.46
C PRO A 69 4.67 -20.81 3.11
N ALA A 70 3.68 -20.32 3.87
CA ALA A 70 2.63 -21.16 4.49
C ALA A 70 1.82 -21.95 3.44
N ARG A 71 1.77 -21.46 2.21
CA ARG A 71 1.08 -22.11 1.10
C ARG A 71 1.96 -22.06 -0.14
N ALA A 72 2.25 -23.21 -0.70
CA ALA A 72 2.83 -23.29 -2.03
C ALA A 72 1.80 -22.92 -3.09
N PRO A 73 2.21 -22.38 -4.26
CA PRO A 73 1.33 -22.20 -5.40
C PRO A 73 0.67 -23.54 -5.80
N LYS A 74 -0.63 -23.50 -6.10
CA LYS A 74 -1.35 -24.70 -6.51
C LYS A 74 -0.75 -25.25 -7.83
N ASN A 75 -0.55 -26.56 -7.87
CA ASN A 75 -0.05 -27.27 -9.05
C ASN A 75 1.32 -26.77 -9.55
N GLU A 76 2.18 -26.31 -8.67
CA GLU A 76 3.54 -25.90 -9.01
C GLU A 76 4.43 -27.14 -9.24
N THR A 77 4.99 -27.27 -10.46
CA THR A 77 5.98 -28.32 -10.73
C THR A 77 7.34 -27.97 -10.10
N PRO A 78 8.23 -28.96 -9.87
CA PRO A 78 9.58 -28.71 -9.35
C PRO A 78 10.35 -27.66 -10.16
N GLU A 79 10.27 -27.71 -11.49
CA GLU A 79 10.96 -26.79 -12.39
C GLU A 79 10.39 -25.35 -12.30
N ARG A 80 9.06 -25.22 -12.15
CA ARG A 80 8.42 -23.92 -11.92
C ARG A 80 8.81 -23.33 -10.57
N ARG A 81 8.85 -24.19 -9.54
CA ARG A 81 9.31 -23.80 -8.19
C ARG A 81 10.74 -23.28 -8.22
N GLU A 82 11.66 -24.03 -8.86
CA GLU A 82 13.05 -23.61 -8.98
C GLU A 82 13.19 -22.25 -9.68
N LYS A 83 12.55 -22.07 -10.82
CA LYS A 83 12.53 -20.79 -11.54
C LYS A 83 11.98 -19.66 -10.71
N ARG A 84 10.89 -19.90 -9.99
CA ARG A 84 10.29 -18.89 -9.11
C ARG A 84 11.24 -18.50 -7.99
N LEU A 85 11.81 -19.47 -7.28
CA LEU A 85 12.75 -19.22 -6.18
C LEU A 85 14.02 -18.50 -6.67
N ALA A 86 14.54 -18.85 -7.83
CA ALA A 86 15.67 -18.14 -8.45
C ALA A 86 15.31 -16.67 -8.76
N SER A 87 14.15 -16.42 -9.36
CA SER A 87 13.67 -15.07 -9.65
C SER A 87 13.39 -14.25 -8.39
N GLU A 88 12.79 -14.86 -7.37
CA GLU A 88 12.52 -14.20 -6.08
C GLU A 88 13.84 -13.86 -5.36
N LYS A 89 14.81 -14.78 -5.40
CA LYS A 89 16.15 -14.51 -4.87
C LYS A 89 16.84 -13.35 -5.60
N GLU A 90 16.83 -13.34 -6.91
CA GLU A 90 17.40 -12.25 -7.71
C GLU A 90 16.76 -10.90 -7.37
N ARG A 91 15.42 -10.84 -7.25
CA ARG A 91 14.68 -9.64 -6.82
C ARG A 91 15.09 -9.22 -5.40
N PHE A 92 15.25 -10.18 -4.50
CA PHE A 92 15.67 -9.89 -3.12
C PHE A 92 17.10 -9.35 -3.08
N ASP A 93 18.01 -9.92 -3.85
CA ASP A 93 19.41 -9.48 -3.91
C ASP A 93 19.50 -8.03 -4.43
N ARG A 94 18.67 -7.67 -5.42
CA ARG A 94 18.59 -6.30 -5.97
C ARG A 94 17.70 -5.34 -5.21
N ARG A 95 17.10 -5.75 -4.08
CA ARG A 95 16.07 -4.94 -3.36
C ARG A 95 16.50 -3.51 -3.07
N MET A 96 17.76 -3.28 -2.72
CA MET A 96 18.27 -1.94 -2.43
C MET A 96 18.45 -1.10 -3.70
N GLU A 97 18.86 -1.71 -4.81
CA GLU A 97 18.90 -1.04 -6.12
C GLU A 97 17.49 -0.62 -6.56
N ASP A 98 16.54 -1.55 -6.49
CA ASP A 98 15.15 -1.26 -6.87
C ASP A 98 14.50 -0.25 -5.92
N PHE A 99 14.86 -0.27 -4.64
CA PHE A 99 14.43 0.75 -3.69
C PHE A 99 15.04 2.13 -3.99
N GLY A 100 16.31 2.19 -4.41
CA GLY A 100 16.94 3.42 -4.90
C GLY A 100 16.19 4.02 -6.09
N LYS A 101 15.75 3.19 -7.05
CA LYS A 101 14.88 3.62 -8.16
C LYS A 101 13.55 4.20 -7.64
N ALA A 102 12.97 3.57 -6.61
CA ALA A 102 11.73 4.07 -6.01
C ALA A 102 11.94 5.43 -5.31
N ILE A 103 13.06 5.65 -4.65
CA ILE A 103 13.42 6.95 -4.07
C ILE A 103 13.52 8.02 -5.17
N GLU A 104 14.24 7.75 -6.26
CA GLU A 104 14.37 8.70 -7.37
C GLU A 104 13.01 9.00 -8.03
N ALA A 105 12.20 7.97 -8.25
CA ALA A 105 10.83 8.16 -8.75
C ALA A 105 9.98 9.03 -7.81
N ALA A 106 10.05 8.76 -6.50
CA ALA A 106 9.33 9.55 -5.50
C ALA A 106 9.76 11.02 -5.50
N LYS A 107 11.07 11.31 -5.61
CA LYS A 107 11.61 12.67 -5.72
C LYS A 107 11.08 13.39 -6.96
N ILE A 108 11.08 12.75 -8.12
CA ILE A 108 10.58 13.35 -9.38
C ILE A 108 9.08 13.63 -9.29
N LEU A 109 8.32 12.73 -8.67
CA LEU A 109 6.87 12.88 -8.49
C LEU A 109 6.48 13.83 -7.35
N GLY A 110 7.45 14.28 -6.53
CA GLY A 110 7.20 15.08 -5.34
C GLY A 110 6.46 14.31 -4.24
N CYS A 111 6.67 13.00 -4.15
CA CYS A 111 6.05 12.09 -3.20
C CYS A 111 6.99 11.79 -2.03
N ASP A 112 6.48 11.82 -0.81
CA ASP A 112 7.24 11.61 0.42
C ASP A 112 7.00 10.23 1.09
N LYS A 113 6.30 9.32 0.42
CA LYS A 113 5.95 8.00 0.98
C LYS A 113 6.07 6.90 -0.06
N ILE A 114 6.71 5.79 0.33
CA ILE A 114 6.89 4.59 -0.50
C ILE A 114 6.38 3.38 0.28
N ARG A 115 5.52 2.55 -0.35
CA ARG A 115 5.06 1.30 0.21
C ARG A 115 6.07 0.18 0.02
N VAL A 116 6.16 -0.68 1.05
CA VAL A 116 6.87 -1.96 1.01
C VAL A 116 6.01 -3.07 1.63
N PHE A 117 6.41 -4.33 1.42
CA PHE A 117 5.76 -5.49 2.01
C PHE A 117 6.74 -6.34 2.82
N ALA A 118 6.23 -7.16 3.73
CA ALA A 118 7.03 -7.94 4.68
C ALA A 118 7.32 -9.40 4.21
N GLY A 119 7.35 -9.65 2.91
CA GLY A 119 7.57 -10.99 2.35
C GLY A 119 6.33 -11.89 2.44
N THR A 120 6.30 -12.93 1.61
CA THR A 120 5.19 -13.89 1.57
C THR A 120 4.95 -14.53 2.93
N ARG A 121 3.68 -14.64 3.32
CA ARG A 121 3.25 -15.18 4.62
C ARG A 121 3.77 -16.58 4.86
N THR A 122 4.46 -16.75 5.98
CA THR A 122 4.92 -18.04 6.52
C THR A 122 3.87 -18.66 7.45
N ALA A 123 4.10 -19.91 7.87
CA ALA A 123 3.22 -20.57 8.86
C ALA A 123 3.29 -19.90 10.24
N ASP A 124 4.43 -19.34 10.61
CA ASP A 124 4.65 -18.53 11.80
C ASP A 124 5.23 -17.16 11.38
N PRO A 125 4.36 -16.17 11.09
CA PRO A 125 4.82 -14.83 10.67
C PRO A 125 5.63 -14.10 11.75
N HIS A 126 5.30 -14.30 13.02
CA HIS A 126 5.95 -13.61 14.13
C HIS A 126 7.44 -13.94 14.23
N SER A 127 7.82 -15.19 13.95
CA SER A 127 9.23 -15.60 13.92
C SER A 127 10.06 -14.88 12.85
N THR A 128 9.41 -14.26 11.87
CA THR A 128 10.08 -13.54 10.76
C THR A 128 10.37 -12.08 11.07
N TYR A 129 9.79 -11.48 12.14
CA TYR A 129 9.83 -10.03 12.35
C TYR A 129 11.23 -9.47 12.57
N GLN A 130 12.11 -10.22 13.25
CA GLN A 130 13.51 -9.81 13.36
C GLN A 130 14.15 -9.67 11.96
N ARG A 131 13.88 -10.62 11.08
CA ARG A 131 14.35 -10.59 9.68
C ARG A 131 13.73 -9.43 8.90
N VAL A 132 12.45 -9.14 9.11
CA VAL A 132 11.77 -7.98 8.50
C VAL A 132 12.45 -6.69 8.92
N VAL A 133 12.75 -6.52 10.21
CA VAL A 133 13.48 -5.35 10.72
C VAL A 133 14.87 -5.23 10.10
N GLU A 134 15.64 -6.32 10.00
CA GLU A 134 16.97 -6.33 9.38
C GLU A 134 16.91 -5.89 7.91
N VAL A 135 15.87 -6.31 7.17
CA VAL A 135 15.68 -5.92 5.76
C VAL A 135 15.23 -4.47 5.63
N PHE A 136 14.36 -4.00 6.51
CA PHE A 136 13.80 -2.65 6.43
C PHE A 136 14.76 -1.58 6.95
N THR A 137 15.62 -1.88 7.94
CA THR A 137 16.52 -0.89 8.54
C THR A 137 17.34 -0.13 7.50
N PRO A 138 18.11 -0.77 6.60
CA PRO A 138 18.89 -0.03 5.61
C PRO A 138 18.01 0.74 4.61
N MET A 139 16.80 0.27 4.31
CA MET A 139 15.87 1.00 3.44
C MET A 139 15.35 2.27 4.11
N VAL A 140 15.00 2.18 5.39
CA VAL A 140 14.53 3.32 6.19
C VAL A 140 15.64 4.35 6.38
N GLU A 141 16.87 3.91 6.65
CA GLU A 141 18.04 4.79 6.78
C GLU A 141 18.34 5.52 5.46
N GLU A 142 18.24 4.84 4.32
CA GLU A 142 18.44 5.46 3.01
C GLU A 142 17.33 6.46 2.70
N ALA A 143 16.07 6.08 2.89
CA ALA A 143 14.90 6.95 2.66
C ALA A 143 14.93 8.22 3.53
N ALA A 144 15.39 8.10 4.78
CA ALA A 144 15.55 9.21 5.72
C ALA A 144 16.44 10.34 5.17
N LYS A 145 17.53 10.00 4.46
CA LYS A 145 18.44 10.97 3.82
C LYS A 145 17.71 11.84 2.79
N HIS A 146 16.65 11.30 2.20
CA HIS A 146 15.82 11.96 1.18
C HIS A 146 14.51 12.50 1.74
N LYS A 147 14.26 12.42 3.05
CA LYS A 147 13.01 12.81 3.73
C LYS A 147 11.79 12.06 3.18
N ILE A 148 11.97 10.78 2.92
CA ILE A 148 10.95 9.86 2.41
C ILE A 148 10.61 8.84 3.51
N HIS A 149 9.32 8.59 3.74
CA HIS A 149 8.85 7.59 4.67
C HIS A 149 8.69 6.24 3.97
N VAL A 150 9.09 5.18 4.65
CA VAL A 150 8.86 3.80 4.25
C VAL A 150 7.64 3.27 4.98
N LEU A 151 6.61 2.86 4.25
CA LEU A 151 5.38 2.35 4.84
C LEU A 151 5.21 0.87 4.55
N VAL A 152 5.12 0.05 5.61
CA VAL A 152 4.67 -1.33 5.43
C VAL A 152 3.14 -1.35 5.33
N GLU A 153 2.62 -2.09 4.35
CA GLU A 153 1.18 -2.35 4.25
C GLU A 153 0.86 -3.74 4.80
N ASN A 154 -0.22 -3.81 5.58
CA ASN A 154 -0.76 -5.10 5.95
C ASN A 154 -1.50 -5.73 4.75
N GLU A 155 -1.16 -6.99 4.46
CA GLU A 155 -1.76 -7.74 3.36
C GLU A 155 -1.88 -9.22 3.75
N ALA A 156 -3.04 -9.84 3.54
CA ALA A 156 -3.32 -11.21 3.96
C ALA A 156 -2.32 -12.26 3.46
N SER A 157 -1.67 -12.01 2.33
CA SER A 157 -0.65 -12.88 1.74
C SER A 157 0.77 -12.61 2.24
N GLN A 158 0.96 -11.65 3.15
CA GLN A 158 2.27 -11.21 3.64
C GLN A 158 2.45 -11.51 5.13
N ASN A 159 3.69 -11.43 5.65
CA ASN A 159 3.98 -11.69 7.05
C ASN A 159 3.42 -10.61 8.01
N VAL A 160 3.09 -9.45 7.50
CA VAL A 160 2.27 -8.45 8.21
C VAL A 160 0.93 -8.38 7.50
N ALA A 161 -0.11 -8.95 8.10
CA ALA A 161 -1.44 -9.10 7.49
C ALA A 161 -2.55 -8.43 8.30
N THR A 162 -2.37 -8.26 9.61
CA THR A 162 -3.39 -7.78 10.53
C THR A 162 -2.96 -6.48 11.21
N SER A 163 -3.92 -5.79 11.81
CA SER A 163 -3.66 -4.63 12.67
C SER A 163 -2.83 -5.00 13.90
N GLU A 164 -3.06 -6.19 14.47
CA GLU A 164 -2.26 -6.71 15.57
C GLU A 164 -0.79 -6.89 15.16
N GLU A 165 -0.55 -7.47 14.00
CA GLU A 165 0.79 -7.68 13.46
C GLU A 165 1.51 -6.36 13.15
N ILE A 166 0.79 -5.32 12.69
CA ILE A 166 1.32 -3.95 12.61
C ILE A 166 1.75 -3.48 14.00
N GLY A 167 0.86 -3.59 15.00
CA GLY A 167 1.14 -3.18 16.38
C GLY A 167 2.36 -3.88 16.98
N MET A 168 2.61 -5.13 16.61
CA MET A 168 3.79 -5.90 17.06
C MET A 168 5.08 -5.47 16.33
N LEU A 169 5.02 -5.17 15.04
CA LEU A 169 6.20 -4.78 14.25
C LEU A 169 6.68 -3.36 14.54
N MET A 170 5.75 -2.40 14.69
CA MET A 170 6.09 -0.97 14.80
C MET A 170 7.09 -0.64 15.92
N PRO A 171 7.01 -1.19 17.14
CA PRO A 171 7.99 -0.90 18.21
C PRO A 171 9.37 -1.49 17.93
N MET A 172 9.52 -2.47 17.03
CA MET A 172 10.79 -3.13 16.74
C MET A 172 11.71 -2.27 15.86
N LEU A 173 11.16 -1.33 15.06
CA LEU A 173 11.93 -0.40 14.23
C LEU A 173 11.54 1.04 14.56
N LYS A 174 12.33 1.64 15.47
CA LYS A 174 12.09 2.98 16.00
C LYS A 174 12.73 4.03 15.09
N SER A 175 12.03 4.46 14.06
CA SER A 175 12.44 5.56 13.18
C SER A 175 11.23 6.42 12.84
N PRO A 176 11.34 7.75 12.83
CA PRO A 176 10.26 8.61 12.36
C PRO A 176 9.99 8.46 10.87
N TRP A 177 10.91 7.86 10.13
CA TRP A 177 10.81 7.61 8.70
C TRP A 177 10.21 6.24 8.36
N PHE A 178 9.81 5.47 9.39
CA PHE A 178 9.12 4.19 9.22
C PHE A 178 7.72 4.28 9.81
N GLY A 179 6.72 3.88 9.05
CA GLY A 179 5.33 3.81 9.45
C GLY A 179 4.58 2.73 8.71
N TYR A 180 3.28 2.84 8.66
CA TYR A 180 2.46 1.86 7.97
C TYR A 180 1.33 2.51 7.16
N ASN A 181 0.90 1.78 6.14
CA ASN A 181 -0.33 1.98 5.42
C ASN A 181 -1.33 0.94 5.94
N TRP A 182 -2.40 1.40 6.59
CA TRP A 182 -3.43 0.48 7.08
C TRP A 182 -4.47 0.21 6.01
N ASP A 183 -4.67 -1.05 5.71
CA ASP A 183 -5.77 -1.54 4.88
C ASP A 183 -6.66 -2.48 5.73
N PRO A 184 -7.80 -1.98 6.25
CA PRO A 184 -8.68 -2.80 7.08
C PRO A 184 -9.34 -3.95 6.32
N ASN A 185 -9.53 -3.85 5.00
CA ASN A 185 -10.07 -4.96 4.21
C ASN A 185 -9.04 -6.10 4.08
N ASN A 186 -7.75 -5.78 3.97
CA ASN A 186 -6.69 -6.78 4.01
C ASN A 186 -6.65 -7.50 5.36
N ALA A 187 -6.82 -6.77 6.47
CA ALA A 187 -6.93 -7.37 7.81
C ALA A 187 -8.16 -8.28 7.93
N HIS A 188 -9.31 -7.84 7.42
CA HIS A 188 -10.52 -8.67 7.35
C HIS A 188 -10.29 -9.94 6.51
N SER A 189 -9.60 -9.84 5.39
CA SER A 189 -9.24 -10.98 4.54
C SER A 189 -8.31 -11.96 5.26
N ALA A 190 -7.50 -11.47 6.20
CA ALA A 190 -6.66 -12.28 7.09
C ALA A 190 -7.42 -12.84 8.31
N LYS A 191 -8.76 -12.68 8.37
CA LYS A 191 -9.65 -13.16 9.43
C LYS A 191 -9.57 -12.38 10.74
N GLU A 192 -9.03 -11.17 10.73
CA GLU A 192 -9.16 -10.25 11.85
C GLU A 192 -10.53 -9.54 11.80
N VAL A 193 -11.03 -9.10 12.95
CA VAL A 193 -12.06 -8.07 13.06
C VAL A 193 -11.34 -6.72 13.08
N PRO A 194 -11.19 -6.01 11.91
CA PRO A 194 -10.31 -4.86 11.85
C PRO A 194 -10.81 -3.67 12.65
N TYR A 195 -12.13 -3.59 12.88
CA TYR A 195 -12.76 -2.58 13.70
C TYR A 195 -13.92 -3.18 14.52
N PRO A 196 -14.03 -2.85 15.84
CA PRO A 196 -13.15 -1.96 16.59
C PRO A 196 -11.87 -2.64 17.13
N ASP A 197 -11.76 -3.96 17.07
CA ASP A 197 -10.75 -4.73 17.83
C ASP A 197 -9.33 -4.59 17.25
N GLY A 198 -9.19 -4.70 15.94
CA GLY A 198 -7.91 -4.49 15.28
C GLY A 198 -7.44 -3.03 15.40
N TYR A 199 -8.35 -2.07 15.19
CA TYR A 199 -8.04 -0.64 15.30
C TYR A 199 -7.39 -0.25 16.64
N LYS A 200 -7.86 -0.81 17.76
CA LYS A 200 -7.31 -0.55 19.10
C LYS A 200 -5.85 -0.98 19.28
N LYS A 201 -5.35 -1.85 18.40
CA LYS A 201 -3.97 -2.36 18.45
C LYS A 201 -3.00 -1.49 17.63
N LEU A 202 -3.50 -0.55 16.85
CA LEU A 202 -2.72 0.28 15.97
C LEU A 202 -2.07 1.46 16.71
N PRO A 203 -0.75 1.69 16.56
CA PRO A 203 -0.11 2.93 17.01
C PRO A 203 -0.45 4.07 16.02
N ILE A 204 -1.51 4.81 16.28
CA ILE A 204 -2.09 5.81 15.37
C ILE A 204 -1.09 6.88 14.95
N ASP A 205 -0.16 7.26 15.84
CA ASP A 205 0.93 8.18 15.56
C ASP A 205 1.92 7.71 14.49
N ARG A 206 1.90 6.41 14.18
CA ARG A 206 2.73 5.79 13.12
C ARG A 206 1.95 5.47 11.84
N MET A 207 0.64 5.69 11.83
CA MET A 207 -0.20 5.55 10.65
C MET A 207 0.03 6.72 9.70
N MET A 208 0.59 6.47 8.52
CA MET A 208 0.92 7.52 7.57
C MET A 208 0.07 7.49 6.30
N ASN A 209 -0.69 6.43 6.12
CA ASN A 209 -1.73 6.29 5.11
C ASN A 209 -2.77 5.28 5.58
N CYS A 210 -4.01 5.39 5.07
CA CYS A 210 -5.05 4.40 5.26
C CYS A 210 -5.75 4.19 3.92
N GLN A 211 -5.95 2.95 3.51
CA GLN A 211 -6.59 2.61 2.24
C GLN A 211 -8.02 2.14 2.42
N ILE A 212 -8.89 2.65 1.56
CA ILE A 212 -10.27 2.21 1.37
C ILE A 212 -10.33 1.45 0.05
N LYS A 213 -10.71 0.17 0.07
CA LYS A 213 -11.00 -0.51 -1.18
C LYS A 213 -12.34 -0.04 -1.75
N ALA A 214 -12.39 0.22 -3.04
CA ALA A 214 -13.62 0.70 -3.68
C ALA A 214 -14.82 -0.21 -3.38
N ARG A 215 -14.61 -1.54 -3.34
CA ARG A 215 -15.65 -2.53 -3.05
C ARG A 215 -16.17 -2.51 -1.61
N ASP A 216 -15.40 -1.98 -0.65
CA ASP A 216 -15.77 -1.95 0.77
C ASP A 216 -17.06 -1.15 1.03
N LEU A 217 -17.39 -0.26 0.12
CA LEU A 217 -18.51 0.67 0.19
C LEU A 217 -19.65 0.31 -0.78
N LEU A 218 -19.57 -0.85 -1.45
CA LEU A 218 -20.55 -1.27 -2.46
C LEU A 218 -21.48 -2.35 -1.92
N ALA A 219 -22.77 -2.20 -2.15
CA ALA A 219 -23.79 -3.16 -1.74
C ALA A 219 -23.59 -4.57 -2.31
N ASP A 220 -22.93 -4.68 -3.48
CA ASP A 220 -22.64 -5.95 -4.14
C ASP A 220 -21.57 -6.79 -3.39
N PHE A 221 -20.90 -6.21 -2.41
CA PHE A 221 -19.84 -6.85 -1.61
C PHE A 221 -20.15 -6.79 -0.10
N PRO A 222 -21.32 -7.28 0.35
CA PRO A 222 -21.76 -7.11 1.75
C PRO A 222 -20.83 -7.77 2.78
N ASN A 223 -20.08 -8.81 2.38
CA ASN A 223 -19.13 -9.50 3.26
C ASN A 223 -17.82 -8.72 3.45
N ASP A 224 -17.53 -7.77 2.59
CA ASP A 224 -16.37 -6.89 2.66
C ASP A 224 -16.75 -5.49 3.20
N ASN A 225 -18.02 -5.29 3.56
CA ASN A 225 -18.52 -4.01 4.03
C ASN A 225 -18.04 -3.73 5.45
N LEU A 226 -17.13 -2.76 5.56
CA LEU A 226 -16.57 -2.31 6.83
C LEU A 226 -17.32 -1.08 7.35
N PRO A 227 -17.38 -0.84 8.69
CA PRO A 227 -18.06 0.31 9.27
C PRO A 227 -17.26 1.60 9.06
N TRP A 228 -17.15 2.05 7.81
CA TRP A 228 -16.29 3.18 7.43
C TRP A 228 -16.69 4.50 8.10
N HIS A 229 -17.96 4.71 8.39
CA HIS A 229 -18.38 5.87 9.19
C HIS A 229 -17.69 5.89 10.56
N ASP A 230 -17.74 4.77 11.29
CA ASP A 230 -17.14 4.67 12.62
C ASP A 230 -15.61 4.68 12.57
N ILE A 231 -15.01 4.06 11.54
CA ILE A 231 -13.57 4.09 11.32
C ILE A 231 -13.10 5.54 11.09
N MET A 232 -13.76 6.29 10.20
CA MET A 232 -13.39 7.68 9.91
C MET A 232 -13.63 8.59 11.12
N ALA A 233 -14.74 8.42 11.83
CA ALA A 233 -15.02 9.16 13.07
C ALA A 233 -13.93 8.95 14.13
N ASN A 234 -13.48 7.69 14.33
CA ASN A 234 -12.40 7.40 15.26
C ASN A 234 -11.04 7.91 14.79
N LEU A 235 -10.71 7.79 13.50
CA LEU A 235 -9.49 8.38 12.95
C LEU A 235 -9.44 9.89 13.22
N GLN A 236 -10.55 10.61 12.99
CA GLN A 236 -10.67 12.04 13.30
C GLN A 236 -10.49 12.33 14.78
N LYS A 237 -11.19 11.60 15.65
CA LYS A 237 -11.12 11.71 17.11
C LYS A 237 -9.70 11.47 17.65
N ASP A 238 -8.99 10.49 17.08
CA ASP A 238 -7.63 10.12 17.50
C ASP A 238 -6.56 11.01 16.85
N GLY A 239 -6.98 12.04 16.12
CA GLY A 239 -6.09 13.08 15.59
C GLY A 239 -5.37 12.70 14.30
N TYR A 240 -5.83 11.69 13.56
CA TYR A 240 -5.32 11.37 12.24
C TYR A 240 -5.64 12.52 11.27
N LYS A 241 -4.61 13.15 10.70
CA LYS A 241 -4.73 14.33 9.81
C LYS A 241 -4.21 14.08 8.39
N LEU A 242 -3.83 12.84 8.11
CA LEU A 242 -3.31 12.48 6.80
C LEU A 242 -4.43 12.03 5.87
N ARG A 243 -4.12 11.30 4.83
CA ARG A 243 -5.06 11.02 3.74
C ARG A 243 -5.62 9.61 3.83
N LEU A 244 -6.85 9.46 3.34
CA LEU A 244 -7.46 8.18 3.03
C LEU A 244 -7.36 7.98 1.52
N GLY A 245 -6.72 6.91 1.09
CA GLY A 245 -6.53 6.57 -0.32
C GLY A 245 -7.62 5.63 -0.80
N LEU A 246 -8.32 5.97 -1.89
CA LEU A 246 -9.26 5.06 -2.53
C LEU A 246 -8.49 4.09 -3.47
N GLU A 247 -8.29 2.85 -3.03
CA GLU A 247 -7.74 1.80 -3.88
C GLU A 247 -8.84 1.18 -4.76
N THR A 248 -8.71 1.39 -6.07
CA THR A 248 -9.69 0.94 -7.05
C THR A 248 -9.51 -0.54 -7.42
N HIS A 249 -9.59 -1.46 -6.48
CA HIS A 249 -9.34 -2.89 -6.65
C HIS A 249 -10.48 -3.62 -7.40
N ILE A 250 -10.83 -3.13 -8.59
CA ILE A 250 -11.92 -3.62 -9.46
C ILE A 250 -11.32 -4.06 -10.80
N PHE A 251 -11.59 -5.31 -11.21
CA PHE A 251 -10.96 -5.93 -12.38
C PHE A 251 -11.98 -6.49 -13.40
N ASP A 252 -13.26 -6.21 -13.22
CA ASP A 252 -14.37 -6.69 -14.04
C ASP A 252 -14.79 -5.76 -15.18
N GLY A 253 -14.00 -4.72 -15.46
CA GLY A 253 -14.30 -3.72 -16.49
C GLY A 253 -15.16 -2.55 -15.99
N THR A 254 -15.70 -2.59 -14.79
CA THR A 254 -16.57 -1.54 -14.21
C THR A 254 -15.83 -0.59 -13.27
N LEU A 255 -14.49 -0.52 -13.37
CA LEU A 255 -13.63 0.24 -12.47
C LEU A 255 -14.08 1.68 -12.24
N ILE A 256 -14.30 2.43 -13.32
CA ILE A 256 -14.64 3.86 -13.23
C ILE A 256 -16.03 4.04 -12.62
N GLU A 257 -17.00 3.22 -13.02
CA GLU A 257 -18.36 3.26 -12.47
C GLU A 257 -18.36 2.99 -10.98
N LYS A 258 -17.76 1.88 -10.54
CA LYS A 258 -17.71 1.49 -9.13
C LYS A 258 -16.88 2.46 -8.29
N ALA A 259 -15.79 2.99 -8.81
CA ALA A 259 -15.03 4.03 -8.12
C ALA A 259 -15.86 5.31 -7.91
N ASN A 260 -16.68 5.70 -8.88
CA ASN A 260 -17.60 6.83 -8.72
C ASN A 260 -18.68 6.57 -7.65
N LEU A 261 -19.22 5.35 -7.59
CA LEU A 261 -20.18 4.98 -6.53
C LEU A 261 -19.53 5.06 -5.14
N SER A 262 -18.34 4.47 -5.01
CA SER A 262 -17.59 4.49 -3.75
C SER A 262 -17.22 5.91 -3.31
N MET A 263 -16.81 6.77 -4.23
CA MET A 263 -16.47 8.15 -3.89
C MET A 263 -17.69 8.95 -3.41
N LYS A 264 -18.86 8.74 -4.00
CA LYS A 264 -20.11 9.35 -3.50
C LYS A 264 -20.44 8.92 -2.08
N GLU A 265 -20.22 7.64 -1.77
CA GLU A 265 -20.44 7.13 -0.42
C GLU A 265 -19.40 7.69 0.57
N ILE A 266 -18.13 7.80 0.17
CA ILE A 266 -17.11 8.47 0.98
C ILE A 266 -17.50 9.92 1.28
N GLN A 267 -17.94 10.67 0.27
CA GLN A 267 -18.41 12.06 0.49
C GLN A 267 -19.57 12.10 1.46
N ARG A 268 -20.59 11.23 1.30
CA ARG A 268 -21.73 11.14 2.21
C ARG A 268 -21.28 10.88 3.67
N ILE A 269 -20.32 9.99 3.86
CA ILE A 269 -19.75 9.73 5.18
C ILE A 269 -19.05 10.97 5.72
N VAL A 270 -18.17 11.57 4.95
CA VAL A 270 -17.39 12.77 5.36
C VAL A 270 -18.30 13.94 5.72
N ASP A 271 -19.38 14.16 4.94
CA ASP A 271 -20.36 15.23 5.20
C ASP A 271 -21.18 15.00 6.47
N SER A 272 -21.20 13.76 6.99
CA SER A 272 -21.93 13.39 8.21
C SER A 272 -21.08 13.41 9.49
N LEU A 273 -19.74 13.57 9.37
CA LEU A 273 -18.78 13.66 10.48
C LEU A 273 -18.58 15.08 10.96
#